data_dc6b4e4c6374df5311242016bf15fdf1
#
_entry.id   dc6b4e4c6374df5311242016bf15fdf1
#
_cell.length_a   1.000
_cell.length_b   1.000
_cell.length_c   1.000
_cell.angle_alpha   90.00
_cell.angle_beta   90.00
_cell.angle_gamma   90.00
#
_symmetry.space_group_name_H-M   'P 1'
#
loop_
_entity.id
_entity.type
_entity.pdbx_description
1 polymer ?
#
loop_
_entity_poly.entity_id
_entity_poly.type
_entity_poly.pdbx_seq_one_letter_code
_entity_poly.pdbx_strand_id
1 'polypeptide(L)'
;LYDVMTQGSGDARKQPLWFFLTTAGTDRNSICWEVHQKALDIIEGRKIDPRFYPVIFGLPDDADWTSEENWHRANPSLGHTITIDKVRDAFRKAQETPADENQFRQLRLNQWVKQSVRWMPMDKWDECGGVVDPYALEGRACYAGLDLSSTSDLTALVLVFPPTSEDEPYMALPFFWLPEETLALRVRRDHVPYDQWAKRGFIQTTEGNVVHYGFIERFICELGERYDIREIAHD
;
A
#
# COMPACT_ATOMS: atom_id res chain seq x y z
N LEU A 1 7.68 -13.65 17.93
CA LEU A 1 7.46 -15.10 17.90
C LEU A 1 8.66 -15.83 17.22
N TYR A 2 9.07 -15.41 16.01
CA TYR A 2 10.19 -15.99 15.26
C TYR A 2 11.47 -16.06 16.12
N ASP A 3 11.91 -14.94 16.68
CA ASP A 3 13.13 -14.85 17.49
C ASP A 3 13.03 -15.72 18.75
N VAL A 4 11.90 -15.70 19.43
CA VAL A 4 11.67 -16.53 20.63
C VAL A 4 11.76 -18.02 20.29
N MET A 5 11.18 -18.44 19.18
CA MET A 5 11.22 -19.84 18.75
C MET A 5 12.61 -20.28 18.30
N THR A 6 13.34 -19.43 17.57
CA THR A 6 14.66 -19.79 17.03
C THR A 6 15.78 -19.70 18.07
N GLN A 7 15.70 -18.76 19.02
CA GLN A 7 16.69 -18.60 20.08
C GLN A 7 16.51 -19.61 21.24
N GLY A 8 15.25 -19.89 21.63
CA GLY A 8 14.95 -20.73 22.78
C GLY A 8 15.21 -22.24 22.62
N SER A 9 15.49 -22.73 21.41
CA SER A 9 15.69 -24.17 21.17
C SER A 9 17.14 -24.63 21.17
N GLY A 10 18.09 -23.67 21.13
CA GLY A 10 19.51 -23.96 20.93
C GLY A 10 20.17 -24.66 22.09
N ASP A 11 19.78 -24.40 23.32
CA ASP A 11 20.47 -24.86 24.53
C ASP A 11 20.07 -26.27 24.94
N ALA A 12 18.86 -26.70 24.60
CA ALA A 12 18.32 -28.00 25.02
C ALA A 12 18.52 -29.15 24.01
N ARG A 13 18.82 -28.84 22.75
CA ARG A 13 18.93 -29.84 21.66
C ARG A 13 20.24 -29.72 20.92
N LYS A 14 20.92 -30.83 20.68
CA LYS A 14 22.19 -30.87 19.94
C LYS A 14 22.06 -30.52 18.46
N GLN A 15 20.91 -30.82 17.85
CA GLN A 15 20.59 -30.54 16.44
C GLN A 15 19.14 -30.07 16.31
N PRO A 16 18.85 -28.82 16.68
CA PRO A 16 17.51 -28.26 16.43
C PRO A 16 17.31 -28.05 14.92
N LEU A 17 16.13 -28.46 14.42
CA LEU A 17 15.74 -28.26 13.04
C LEU A 17 14.44 -27.46 13.01
N TRP A 18 14.43 -26.39 12.21
CA TRP A 18 13.29 -25.53 11.99
C TRP A 18 12.90 -25.55 10.52
N PHE A 19 11.62 -25.81 10.25
CA PHE A 19 11.03 -25.67 8.94
C PHE A 19 10.09 -24.47 8.92
N PHE A 20 10.35 -23.51 8.03
CA PHE A 20 9.48 -22.38 7.78
C PHE A 20 8.87 -22.55 6.41
N LEU A 21 7.56 -22.78 6.37
CA LEU A 21 6.79 -22.88 5.14
C LEU A 21 5.85 -21.69 5.08
N THR A 22 5.97 -20.87 4.04
CA THR A 22 5.17 -19.65 3.89
C THR A 22 4.97 -19.32 2.42
N THR A 23 4.00 -18.48 2.14
CA THR A 23 3.79 -17.85 0.83
C THR A 23 4.25 -16.39 0.88
N ALA A 24 4.44 -15.77 -0.30
CA ALA A 24 4.73 -14.36 -0.42
C ALA A 24 3.65 -13.50 0.26
N GLY A 25 4.07 -12.39 0.82
CA GLY A 25 3.21 -11.43 1.50
C GLY A 25 3.01 -10.14 0.73
N THR A 26 2.44 -9.16 1.43
CA THR A 26 2.24 -7.80 0.94
C THR A 26 3.06 -6.79 1.72
N ASP A 27 3.41 -7.12 2.97
CA ASP A 27 4.16 -6.25 3.88
C ASP A 27 5.66 -6.55 3.83
N ARG A 28 6.42 -5.61 3.27
CA ARG A 28 7.88 -5.68 3.16
C ARG A 28 8.62 -5.23 4.44
N ASN A 29 7.88 -4.84 5.48
CA ASN A 29 8.45 -4.59 6.81
C ASN A 29 8.25 -5.78 7.75
N SER A 30 7.75 -6.90 7.24
CA SER A 30 7.49 -8.11 8.02
C SER A 30 8.73 -8.97 8.17
N ILE A 31 8.78 -9.77 9.24
CA ILE A 31 9.82 -10.78 9.45
C ILE A 31 9.88 -11.80 8.28
N CYS A 32 8.74 -12.07 7.64
CA CYS A 32 8.68 -12.94 6.47
C CYS A 32 9.49 -12.36 5.31
N TRP A 33 9.40 -11.05 5.09
CA TRP A 33 10.21 -10.35 4.09
C TRP A 33 11.70 -10.37 4.43
N GLU A 34 12.06 -10.10 5.68
CA GLU A 34 13.47 -10.14 6.12
C GLU A 34 14.09 -11.51 5.90
N VAL A 35 13.36 -12.58 6.26
CA VAL A 35 13.81 -13.97 6.03
C VAL A 35 13.87 -14.30 4.54
N HIS A 36 12.93 -13.79 3.73
CA HIS A 36 12.95 -13.93 2.28
C HIS A 36 14.16 -13.23 1.64
N GLN A 37 14.49 -12.00 2.07
CA GLN A 37 15.68 -11.30 1.60
C GLN A 37 16.98 -12.05 1.97
N LYS A 38 17.07 -12.55 3.20
CA LYS A 38 18.17 -13.42 3.62
C LYS A 38 18.29 -14.67 2.73
N ALA A 39 17.15 -15.27 2.37
CA ALA A 39 17.10 -16.44 1.50
C ALA A 39 17.64 -16.13 0.10
N LEU A 40 17.21 -15.00 -0.49
CA LEU A 40 17.72 -14.53 -1.79
C LEU A 40 19.21 -14.24 -1.75
N ASP A 41 19.70 -13.55 -0.71
CA ASP A 41 21.14 -13.26 -0.55
C ASP A 41 22.00 -14.52 -0.53
N ILE A 42 21.49 -15.60 0.07
CA ILE A 42 22.20 -16.88 0.12
C ILE A 42 22.13 -17.58 -1.24
N ILE A 43 20.98 -17.65 -1.89
CA ILE A 43 20.80 -18.26 -3.20
C ILE A 43 21.68 -17.59 -4.26
N GLU A 44 21.79 -16.26 -4.20
CA GLU A 44 22.59 -15.45 -5.14
C GLU A 44 24.07 -15.35 -4.74
N GLY A 45 24.47 -15.98 -3.64
CA GLY A 45 25.86 -16.01 -3.20
C GLY A 45 26.37 -14.72 -2.53
N ARG A 46 25.49 -13.78 -2.23
CA ARG A 46 25.84 -12.55 -1.50
C ARG A 46 26.10 -12.78 -0.01
N LYS A 47 25.53 -13.87 0.53
CA LYS A 47 25.66 -14.26 1.94
C LYS A 47 25.91 -15.75 2.07
N ILE A 48 26.75 -16.14 3.03
CA ILE A 48 27.01 -17.55 3.34
C ILE A 48 26.48 -17.85 4.76
N ASP A 49 25.54 -18.77 4.85
CA ASP A 49 25.07 -19.30 6.13
C ASP A 49 24.84 -20.83 5.97
N PRO A 50 25.80 -21.68 6.37
CA PRO A 50 25.70 -23.13 6.17
C PRO A 50 24.61 -23.81 7.01
N ARG A 51 23.99 -23.07 7.94
CA ARG A 51 22.89 -23.57 8.78
C ARG A 51 21.51 -23.13 8.28
N PHE A 52 21.47 -22.34 7.19
CA PHE A 52 20.23 -21.89 6.59
C PHE A 52 20.13 -22.40 5.15
N TYR A 53 19.16 -23.28 4.90
CA TYR A 53 18.93 -23.87 3.58
C TYR A 53 17.67 -23.28 2.95
N PRO A 54 17.80 -22.27 2.07
CA PRO A 54 16.67 -21.63 1.43
C PRO A 54 16.22 -22.38 0.17
N VAL A 55 14.90 -22.52 0.01
CA VAL A 55 14.27 -22.95 -1.23
C VAL A 55 13.11 -22.02 -1.53
N ILE A 56 13.11 -21.39 -2.71
CA ILE A 56 12.07 -20.45 -3.14
C ILE A 56 11.48 -20.94 -4.45
N PHE A 57 10.19 -21.25 -4.44
CA PHE A 57 9.38 -21.45 -5.64
C PHE A 57 8.43 -20.27 -5.77
N GLY A 58 8.73 -19.35 -6.67
CA GLY A 58 7.98 -18.12 -6.86
C GLY A 58 8.51 -17.32 -8.03
N LEU A 59 7.83 -16.25 -8.35
CA LEU A 59 8.22 -15.33 -9.41
C LEU A 59 8.79 -14.02 -8.83
N PRO A 60 9.81 -13.43 -9.48
CA PRO A 60 10.21 -12.06 -9.23
C PRO A 60 9.06 -11.07 -9.47
N ASP A 61 9.15 -9.88 -8.87
CA ASP A 61 8.10 -8.85 -8.95
C ASP A 61 7.78 -8.42 -10.38
N ASP A 62 8.78 -8.40 -11.25
CA ASP A 62 8.74 -7.97 -12.65
C ASP A 62 8.46 -9.10 -13.65
N ALA A 63 8.33 -10.34 -13.19
CA ALA A 63 8.03 -11.46 -14.07
C ALA A 63 6.59 -11.41 -14.59
N ASP A 64 6.43 -11.77 -15.86
CA ASP A 64 5.12 -11.87 -16.51
C ASP A 64 4.27 -12.96 -15.85
N TRP A 65 3.24 -12.54 -15.12
CA TRP A 65 2.31 -13.39 -14.39
C TRP A 65 1.30 -14.09 -15.32
N THR A 66 1.19 -13.68 -16.58
CA THR A 66 0.25 -14.24 -17.56
C THR A 66 0.82 -15.46 -18.28
N SER A 67 2.14 -15.66 -18.24
CA SER A 67 2.82 -16.75 -18.93
C SER A 67 2.67 -18.09 -18.21
N GLU A 68 2.14 -19.11 -18.88
CA GLU A 68 2.01 -20.48 -18.34
C GLU A 68 3.39 -21.09 -18.00
N GLU A 69 4.46 -20.74 -18.72
CA GLU A 69 5.82 -21.16 -18.39
C GLU A 69 6.23 -20.69 -17.00
N ASN A 70 5.91 -19.43 -16.67
CA ASN A 70 6.15 -18.88 -15.34
C ASN A 70 5.30 -19.55 -14.28
N TRP A 71 4.07 -20.00 -14.60
CA TRP A 71 3.27 -20.77 -13.64
C TRP A 71 3.93 -22.08 -13.24
N HIS A 72 4.58 -22.77 -14.19
CA HIS A 72 5.36 -23.98 -13.89
C HIS A 72 6.60 -23.70 -13.05
N ARG A 73 7.28 -22.56 -13.29
CA ARG A 73 8.43 -22.16 -12.45
C ARG A 73 8.04 -21.90 -11.00
N ALA A 74 6.88 -21.28 -10.77
CA ALA A 74 6.35 -21.02 -9.44
C ALA A 74 5.77 -22.28 -8.77
N ASN A 75 5.31 -23.25 -9.56
CA ASN A 75 4.62 -24.44 -9.08
C ASN A 75 5.26 -25.72 -9.68
N PRO A 76 6.34 -26.26 -9.10
CA PRO A 76 7.01 -27.46 -9.63
C PRO A 76 6.13 -28.68 -9.70
N SER A 77 5.05 -28.76 -8.92
CA SER A 77 4.07 -29.84 -8.91
C SER A 77 2.91 -29.65 -9.89
N LEU A 78 2.91 -28.56 -10.67
CA LEU A 78 1.88 -28.28 -11.67
C LEU A 78 1.89 -29.36 -12.76
N GLY A 79 0.71 -29.92 -13.04
CA GLY A 79 0.56 -31.10 -13.91
C GLY A 79 0.57 -32.43 -13.15
N HIS A 80 1.00 -32.46 -11.89
CA HIS A 80 1.01 -33.65 -11.05
C HIS A 80 -0.05 -33.59 -9.93
N THR A 81 0.09 -32.63 -9.00
CA THR A 81 -0.83 -32.45 -7.87
C THR A 81 -1.90 -31.39 -8.15
N ILE A 82 -1.59 -30.42 -9.00
CA ILE A 82 -2.49 -29.36 -9.43
C ILE A 82 -2.62 -29.46 -10.95
N THR A 83 -3.84 -29.55 -11.46
CA THR A 83 -4.08 -29.58 -12.91
C THR A 83 -3.94 -28.18 -13.48
N ILE A 84 -3.38 -28.08 -14.70
CA ILE A 84 -3.20 -26.79 -15.39
C ILE A 84 -4.54 -26.06 -15.59
N ASP A 85 -5.63 -26.80 -15.83
CA ASP A 85 -6.93 -26.21 -16.07
C ASP A 85 -7.47 -25.45 -14.84
N LYS A 86 -7.21 -25.95 -13.63
CA LYS A 86 -7.55 -25.21 -12.40
C LYS A 86 -6.77 -23.89 -12.27
N VAL A 87 -5.55 -23.84 -12.74
CA VAL A 87 -4.75 -22.61 -12.73
C VAL A 87 -5.25 -21.65 -13.81
N ARG A 88 -5.61 -22.16 -15.00
CA ARG A 88 -6.25 -21.37 -16.07
C ARG A 88 -7.58 -20.78 -15.63
N ASP A 89 -8.40 -21.52 -14.89
CA ASP A 89 -9.65 -21.00 -14.34
C ASP A 89 -9.41 -19.87 -13.34
N ALA A 90 -8.45 -20.07 -12.44
CA ALA A 90 -8.05 -19.03 -11.48
C ALA A 90 -7.44 -17.80 -12.18
N PHE A 91 -6.70 -18.00 -13.27
CA PHE A 91 -6.14 -16.92 -14.07
C PHE A 91 -7.24 -16.12 -14.79
N ARG A 92 -8.23 -16.77 -15.38
CA ARG A 92 -9.37 -16.07 -16.01
C ARG A 92 -10.08 -15.17 -15.00
N LYS A 93 -10.32 -15.67 -13.79
CA LYS A 93 -10.89 -14.86 -12.72
C LYS A 93 -9.97 -13.70 -12.33
N ALA A 94 -8.66 -13.91 -12.29
CA ALA A 94 -7.68 -12.89 -11.94
C ALA A 94 -7.64 -11.71 -12.92
N GLN A 95 -8.13 -11.90 -14.14
CA GLN A 95 -8.24 -10.84 -15.15
C GLN A 95 -9.48 -9.93 -14.95
N GLU A 96 -10.42 -10.32 -14.09
CA GLU A 96 -11.67 -9.59 -13.89
C GLU A 96 -11.46 -8.36 -12.98
N THR A 97 -10.65 -8.48 -11.92
CA THR A 97 -10.41 -7.39 -10.98
C THR A 97 -8.95 -7.32 -10.52
N PRO A 98 -8.43 -6.12 -10.19
CA PRO A 98 -7.08 -5.98 -9.62
C PRO A 98 -6.89 -6.73 -8.28
N ALA A 99 -7.95 -6.94 -7.52
CA ALA A 99 -7.91 -7.71 -6.27
C ALA A 99 -7.68 -9.19 -6.55
N ASP A 100 -8.40 -9.76 -7.53
CA ASP A 100 -8.24 -11.14 -7.95
C ASP A 100 -6.86 -11.38 -8.60
N GLU A 101 -6.33 -10.40 -9.40
CA GLU A 101 -4.96 -10.43 -9.90
C GLU A 101 -3.94 -10.55 -8.76
N ASN A 102 -4.02 -9.66 -7.75
CA ASN A 102 -3.11 -9.70 -6.61
C ASN A 102 -3.20 -11.03 -5.85
N GLN A 103 -4.41 -11.55 -5.66
CA GLN A 103 -4.60 -12.84 -5.01
C GLN A 103 -3.98 -14.00 -5.83
N PHE A 104 -4.16 -14.00 -7.14
CA PHE A 104 -3.56 -15.00 -8.03
C PHE A 104 -2.04 -14.94 -7.98
N ARG A 105 -1.44 -13.75 -8.13
CA ARG A 105 0.00 -13.53 -8.08
C ARG A 105 0.59 -13.97 -6.74
N GLN A 106 -0.04 -13.60 -5.63
CA GLN A 106 0.42 -13.96 -4.30
C GLN A 106 0.28 -15.46 -4.01
N LEU A 107 -0.93 -16.02 -4.19
CA LEU A 107 -1.24 -17.37 -3.72
C LEU A 107 -0.95 -18.48 -4.73
N ARG A 108 -0.90 -18.18 -6.04
CA ARG A 108 -0.61 -19.15 -7.09
C ARG A 108 0.82 -19.06 -7.61
N LEU A 109 1.36 -17.84 -7.66
CA LEU A 109 2.69 -17.61 -8.23
C LEU A 109 3.75 -17.28 -7.16
N ASN A 110 3.33 -17.21 -5.90
CA ASN A 110 4.21 -16.87 -4.77
C ASN A 110 5.02 -15.58 -5.03
N GLN A 111 4.37 -14.62 -5.66
CA GLN A 111 4.94 -13.33 -6.02
C GLN A 111 4.58 -12.29 -4.96
N TRP A 112 5.56 -11.50 -4.53
CA TRP A 112 5.30 -10.41 -3.60
C TRP A 112 4.51 -9.30 -4.30
N VAL A 113 3.37 -8.94 -3.72
CA VAL A 113 2.51 -7.87 -4.24
C VAL A 113 2.55 -6.67 -3.32
N LYS A 114 2.39 -5.47 -3.89
CA LYS A 114 2.50 -4.23 -3.10
C LYS A 114 1.30 -3.98 -2.18
N GLN A 115 0.15 -4.58 -2.52
CA GLN A 115 -1.10 -4.43 -1.76
C GLN A 115 -1.86 -5.76 -1.76
N SER A 116 -2.50 -6.08 -0.63
CA SER A 116 -3.39 -7.23 -0.51
C SER A 116 -4.70 -7.03 -1.29
N VAL A 117 -5.15 -5.78 -1.39
CA VAL A 117 -6.33 -5.37 -2.16
C VAL A 117 -5.98 -4.10 -2.93
N ARG A 118 -6.11 -4.10 -4.24
CA ARG A 118 -6.10 -2.88 -5.04
C ARG A 118 -7.51 -2.32 -5.06
N TRP A 119 -7.68 -1.14 -4.51
CA TRP A 119 -8.93 -0.41 -4.59
C TRP A 119 -9.14 0.15 -6.00
N MET A 120 -8.05 0.62 -6.64
CA MET A 120 -8.11 1.27 -7.96
C MET A 120 -6.93 0.82 -8.85
N PRO A 121 -7.14 0.57 -10.15
CA PRO A 121 -6.04 0.37 -11.11
C PRO A 121 -5.17 1.62 -11.18
N MET A 122 -3.85 1.46 -10.97
CA MET A 122 -2.94 2.61 -10.90
C MET A 122 -2.75 3.30 -12.24
N ASP A 123 -2.84 2.58 -13.35
CA ASP A 123 -2.85 3.14 -14.69
C ASP A 123 -3.98 4.16 -14.89
N LYS A 124 -5.19 3.83 -14.42
CA LYS A 124 -6.35 4.73 -14.45
C LYS A 124 -6.21 5.93 -13.51
N TRP A 125 -5.61 5.69 -12.34
CA TRP A 125 -5.30 6.76 -11.41
C TRP A 125 -4.27 7.74 -12.00
N ASP A 126 -3.22 7.22 -12.63
CA ASP A 126 -2.14 8.01 -13.22
C ASP A 126 -2.63 8.82 -14.44
N GLU A 127 -3.61 8.29 -15.21
CA GLU A 127 -4.29 9.03 -16.29
C GLU A 127 -5.02 10.29 -15.78
N CYS A 128 -5.50 10.28 -14.52
CA CYS A 128 -6.12 11.43 -13.88
C CYS A 128 -5.08 12.41 -13.29
N GLY A 129 -3.81 12.05 -13.30
CA GLY A 129 -2.72 12.85 -12.75
C GLY A 129 -2.46 14.11 -13.56
N GLY A 130 -2.56 15.27 -12.91
CA GLY A 130 -2.23 16.54 -13.50
C GLY A 130 -1.70 17.51 -12.45
N VAL A 131 -0.93 18.50 -12.88
CA VAL A 131 -0.49 19.57 -11.99
C VAL A 131 -1.63 20.58 -11.88
N VAL A 132 -2.22 20.70 -10.69
CA VAL A 132 -3.23 21.72 -10.39
C VAL A 132 -2.52 22.93 -9.80
N ASP A 133 -2.65 24.10 -10.45
CA ASP A 133 -2.17 25.36 -9.91
C ASP A 133 -3.25 26.00 -9.02
N PRO A 134 -3.06 26.06 -7.69
CA PRO A 134 -4.04 26.63 -6.78
C PRO A 134 -4.35 28.12 -7.04
N TYR A 135 -3.40 28.86 -7.56
CA TYR A 135 -3.59 30.29 -7.87
C TYR A 135 -4.48 30.51 -9.08
N ALA A 136 -4.40 29.61 -10.07
CA ALA A 136 -5.29 29.69 -11.24
C ALA A 136 -6.76 29.39 -10.91
N LEU A 137 -7.03 28.85 -9.73
CA LEU A 137 -8.38 28.53 -9.24
C LEU A 137 -8.99 29.62 -8.35
N GLU A 138 -8.24 30.68 -8.01
CA GLU A 138 -8.75 31.77 -7.16
C GLU A 138 -10.01 32.41 -7.71
N GLY A 139 -11.01 32.60 -6.84
CA GLY A 139 -12.33 33.13 -7.19
C GLY A 139 -13.25 32.15 -7.92
N ARG A 140 -12.81 30.95 -8.26
CA ARG A 140 -13.65 29.93 -8.90
C ARG A 140 -14.61 29.28 -7.90
N ALA A 141 -15.81 28.95 -8.37
CA ALA A 141 -16.79 28.20 -7.63
C ALA A 141 -16.29 26.75 -7.42
N CYS A 142 -16.39 26.27 -6.19
CA CYS A 142 -16.05 24.90 -5.83
C CYS A 142 -17.00 24.33 -4.78
N TYR A 143 -16.93 23.02 -4.62
CA TYR A 143 -17.65 22.23 -3.61
C TYR A 143 -16.63 21.51 -2.76
N ALA A 144 -16.92 21.32 -1.47
CA ALA A 144 -16.00 20.68 -0.54
C ALA A 144 -16.59 19.42 0.08
N GLY A 145 -15.71 18.44 0.36
CA GLY A 145 -15.99 17.31 1.22
C GLY A 145 -15.06 17.37 2.42
N LEU A 146 -15.61 17.27 3.64
CA LEU A 146 -14.89 17.32 4.89
C LEU A 146 -15.13 16.01 5.67
N ASP A 147 -14.05 15.29 5.97
CA ASP A 147 -14.04 14.11 6.84
C ASP A 147 -13.23 14.45 8.11
N LEU A 148 -13.91 14.46 9.26
CA LEU A 148 -13.32 14.80 10.55
C LEU A 148 -13.01 13.54 11.35
N SER A 149 -11.74 13.22 11.48
CA SER A 149 -11.29 12.14 12.35
C SER A 149 -10.96 12.64 13.75
N SER A 150 -11.43 11.92 14.77
CA SER A 150 -11.10 12.24 16.16
C SER A 150 -9.83 11.54 16.65
N THR A 151 -9.56 10.28 16.29
CA THR A 151 -8.50 9.50 16.93
C THR A 151 -7.69 8.58 16.02
N SER A 152 -8.25 7.97 14.98
CA SER A 152 -7.59 6.90 14.26
C SER A 152 -7.30 7.18 12.80
N ASP A 153 -8.09 8.00 12.13
CA ASP A 153 -7.95 8.26 10.69
C ASP A 153 -7.32 9.64 10.40
N LEU A 154 -7.11 9.94 9.12
CA LEU A 154 -6.76 11.28 8.65
C LEU A 154 -7.98 12.20 8.71
N THR A 155 -7.79 13.44 9.15
CA THR A 155 -8.76 14.49 8.82
C THR A 155 -8.47 14.97 7.40
N ALA A 156 -9.49 15.05 6.57
CA ALA A 156 -9.37 15.39 5.16
C ALA A 156 -10.38 16.45 4.76
N LEU A 157 -9.92 17.43 3.96
CA LEU A 157 -10.78 18.36 3.23
C LEU A 157 -10.39 18.31 1.76
N VAL A 158 -11.35 18.16 0.87
CA VAL A 158 -11.08 18.18 -0.57
C VAL A 158 -11.98 19.23 -1.21
N LEU A 159 -11.37 20.21 -1.90
CA LEU A 159 -12.10 21.14 -2.77
C LEU A 159 -12.16 20.56 -4.18
N VAL A 160 -13.34 20.53 -4.77
CA VAL A 160 -13.57 20.07 -6.15
C VAL A 160 -14.10 21.24 -6.98
N PHE A 161 -13.40 21.56 -8.05
CA PHE A 161 -13.72 22.62 -8.99
C PHE A 161 -14.31 22.02 -10.25
N PRO A 162 -15.60 22.27 -10.55
CA PRO A 162 -16.21 21.82 -11.79
C PRO A 162 -15.55 22.47 -13.01
N PRO A 163 -15.57 21.80 -14.18
CA PRO A 163 -15.09 22.37 -15.41
C PRO A 163 -15.91 23.61 -15.82
N THR A 164 -15.25 24.56 -16.43
CA THR A 164 -15.89 25.78 -17.02
C THR A 164 -16.14 25.63 -18.51
N SER A 165 -15.59 24.58 -19.13
CA SER A 165 -15.81 24.23 -20.54
C SER A 165 -15.85 22.69 -20.68
N GLU A 166 -16.36 22.19 -21.83
CA GLU A 166 -16.47 20.75 -22.09
C GLU A 166 -15.13 20.01 -22.12
N ASP A 167 -14.03 20.70 -22.45
CA ASP A 167 -12.69 20.13 -22.55
C ASP A 167 -11.89 20.22 -21.24
N GLU A 168 -12.39 20.95 -20.23
CA GLU A 168 -11.70 21.13 -18.95
C GLU A 168 -12.04 19.96 -18.00
N PRO A 169 -11.05 19.32 -17.37
CA PRO A 169 -11.32 18.29 -16.37
C PRO A 169 -11.80 18.89 -15.04
N TYR A 170 -12.42 18.08 -14.19
CA TYR A 170 -12.58 18.43 -12.78
C TYR A 170 -11.19 18.58 -12.14
N MET A 171 -11.01 19.60 -11.31
CA MET A 171 -9.78 19.79 -10.54
C MET A 171 -10.07 19.60 -9.05
N ALA A 172 -9.14 18.94 -8.35
CA ALA A 172 -9.27 18.68 -6.93
C ALA A 172 -8.05 19.22 -6.17
N LEU A 173 -8.30 19.91 -5.04
CA LEU A 173 -7.28 20.32 -4.08
C LEU A 173 -7.51 19.62 -2.76
N PRO A 174 -6.73 18.58 -2.44
CA PRO A 174 -6.83 17.87 -1.18
C PRO A 174 -5.95 18.52 -0.10
N PHE A 175 -6.46 18.50 1.14
CA PHE A 175 -5.76 18.91 2.35
C PHE A 175 -5.94 17.85 3.43
N PHE A 176 -4.85 17.50 4.12
CA PHE A 176 -4.86 16.43 5.11
C PHE A 176 -4.17 16.87 6.40
N TRP A 177 -4.69 16.42 7.54
CA TRP A 177 -4.12 16.72 8.85
C TRP A 177 -3.98 15.49 9.73
N LEU A 178 -2.91 15.50 10.52
CA LEU A 178 -2.67 14.53 11.59
C LEU A 178 -2.13 15.24 12.85
N PRO A 179 -2.42 14.72 14.05
CA PRO A 179 -1.77 15.20 15.27
C PRO A 179 -0.27 14.86 15.27
N GLU A 180 0.58 15.82 15.60
CA GLU A 180 2.03 15.65 15.60
C GLU A 180 2.51 14.58 16.59
N GLU A 181 1.97 14.57 17.81
CA GLU A 181 2.38 13.64 18.86
C GLU A 181 2.08 12.17 18.53
N THR A 182 1.07 11.90 17.70
CA THR A 182 0.68 10.54 17.32
C THR A 182 1.31 10.07 16.01
N LEU A 183 2.00 10.94 15.28
CA LEU A 183 2.54 10.67 13.96
C LEU A 183 3.44 9.43 13.92
N ALA A 184 4.43 9.34 14.80
CA ALA A 184 5.37 8.21 14.85
C ALA A 184 4.69 6.88 15.24
N LEU A 185 3.68 6.94 16.12
CA LEU A 185 2.88 5.77 16.49
C LEU A 185 2.06 5.27 15.30
N ARG A 186 1.43 6.18 14.54
CA ARG A 186 0.62 5.85 13.36
C ARG A 186 1.48 5.25 12.24
N VAL A 187 2.67 5.78 11.97
CA VAL A 187 3.62 5.19 11.02
C VAL A 187 3.89 3.72 11.35
N ARG A 188 4.11 3.40 12.63
CA ARG A 188 4.37 2.01 13.07
C ARG A 188 3.14 1.11 13.02
N ARG A 189 1.97 1.65 13.40
CA ARG A 189 0.71 0.89 13.45
C ARG A 189 0.18 0.58 12.07
N ASP A 190 0.15 1.60 11.19
CA ASP A 190 -0.53 1.55 9.91
C ASP A 190 0.41 1.14 8.77
N HIS A 191 1.73 1.09 9.02
CA HIS A 191 2.78 0.84 8.03
C HIS A 191 2.74 1.81 6.83
N VAL A 192 2.32 3.07 7.10
CA VAL A 192 2.18 4.15 6.13
C VAL A 192 3.21 5.24 6.45
N PRO A 193 3.96 5.77 5.47
CA PRO A 193 5.03 6.74 5.69
C PRO A 193 4.50 8.17 5.91
N TYR A 194 3.61 8.37 6.87
CA TYR A 194 3.01 9.68 7.18
C TYR A 194 4.06 10.76 7.52
N ASP A 195 5.15 10.36 8.15
CA ASP A 195 6.28 11.26 8.48
C ASP A 195 6.98 11.80 7.25
N GLN A 196 7.12 10.98 6.20
CA GLN A 196 7.67 11.42 4.92
C GLN A 196 6.68 12.32 4.18
N TRP A 197 5.39 12.03 4.24
CA TRP A 197 4.36 12.85 3.63
C TRP A 197 4.24 14.21 4.30
N ALA A 198 4.35 14.26 5.63
CA ALA A 198 4.38 15.52 6.38
C ALA A 198 5.62 16.36 6.01
N LYS A 199 6.82 15.77 5.94
CA LYS A 199 8.06 16.44 5.51
C LYS A 199 7.98 16.99 4.08
N ARG A 200 7.22 16.33 3.21
CA ARG A 200 7.00 16.75 1.81
C ARG A 200 5.84 17.75 1.67
N GLY A 201 5.14 18.07 2.74
CA GLY A 201 4.02 19.00 2.74
C GLY A 201 2.69 18.44 2.22
N PHE A 202 2.58 17.11 2.05
CA PHE A 202 1.34 16.47 1.65
C PHE A 202 0.32 16.34 2.80
N ILE A 203 0.83 16.32 4.02
CA ILE A 203 0.03 16.30 5.24
C ILE A 203 0.52 17.42 6.15
N GLN A 204 -0.39 18.16 6.74
CA GLN A 204 -0.09 19.13 7.78
C GLN A 204 -0.22 18.48 9.17
N THR A 205 0.64 18.84 10.09
CA THR A 205 0.55 18.39 11.47
C THR A 205 -0.10 19.47 12.34
N THR A 206 -0.96 19.06 13.27
CA THR A 206 -1.52 19.91 14.32
C THR A 206 -0.86 19.60 15.65
N GLU A 207 -0.69 20.62 16.51
CA GLU A 207 -0.15 20.43 17.86
C GLU A 207 -1.02 19.47 18.70
N GLY A 208 -0.37 18.67 19.55
CA GLY A 208 -1.04 17.77 20.49
C GLY A 208 -1.32 16.37 19.91
N ASN A 209 -2.19 15.66 20.62
CA ASN A 209 -2.52 14.25 20.34
C ASN A 209 -3.84 14.05 19.58
N VAL A 210 -4.60 15.11 19.36
CA VAL A 210 -5.84 15.14 18.58
C VAL A 210 -5.83 16.27 17.57
N VAL A 211 -6.60 16.14 16.50
CA VAL A 211 -6.75 17.23 15.53
C VAL A 211 -7.60 18.34 16.15
N HIS A 212 -7.07 19.55 16.18
CA HIS A 212 -7.81 20.74 16.65
C HIS A 212 -8.78 21.25 15.60
N TYR A 213 -10.07 21.06 15.81
CA TYR A 213 -11.11 21.49 14.87
C TYR A 213 -11.11 23.00 14.63
N GLY A 214 -10.77 23.81 15.64
CA GLY A 214 -10.62 25.25 15.45
C GLY A 214 -9.51 25.66 14.48
N PHE A 215 -8.48 24.81 14.30
CA PHE A 215 -7.47 24.99 13.24
C PHE A 215 -8.10 24.73 11.87
N ILE A 216 -8.85 23.64 11.74
CA ILE A 216 -9.53 23.29 10.48
C ILE A 216 -10.55 24.35 10.08
N GLU A 217 -11.35 24.81 11.03
CA GLU A 217 -12.34 25.88 10.81
C GLU A 217 -11.68 27.17 10.28
N ARG A 218 -10.57 27.59 10.90
CA ARG A 218 -9.81 28.77 10.44
C ARG A 218 -9.29 28.56 9.01
N PHE A 219 -8.72 27.39 8.75
CA PHE A 219 -8.19 27.06 7.44
C PHE A 219 -9.30 27.07 6.37
N ILE A 220 -10.49 26.57 6.67
CA ILE A 220 -11.65 26.62 5.78
C ILE A 220 -12.06 28.09 5.52
N CYS A 221 -12.05 28.94 6.54
CA CYS A 221 -12.33 30.37 6.37
C CYS A 221 -11.30 31.04 5.44
N GLU A 222 -10.01 30.75 5.62
CA GLU A 222 -8.94 31.26 4.75
C GLU A 222 -9.11 30.78 3.29
N LEU A 223 -9.54 29.53 3.09
CA LEU A 223 -9.87 29.04 1.76
C LEU A 223 -11.09 29.73 1.15
N GLY A 224 -12.09 30.07 1.99
CA GLY A 224 -13.28 30.83 1.57
C GLY A 224 -12.98 32.26 1.15
N GLU A 225 -11.86 32.87 1.57
CA GLU A 225 -11.38 34.17 1.07
C GLU A 225 -10.76 34.04 -0.32
N ARG A 226 -10.25 32.84 -0.70
CA ARG A 226 -9.58 32.60 -1.97
C ARG A 226 -10.50 32.01 -3.03
N TYR A 227 -11.39 31.11 -2.63
CA TYR A 227 -12.26 30.34 -3.51
C TYR A 227 -13.73 30.56 -3.16
N ASP A 228 -14.60 30.47 -4.14
CA ASP A 228 -16.04 30.59 -3.96
C ASP A 228 -16.63 29.21 -3.56
N ILE A 229 -16.48 28.84 -2.28
CA ILE A 229 -16.97 27.58 -1.74
C ILE A 229 -18.50 27.64 -1.62
N ARG A 230 -19.21 26.87 -2.43
CA ARG A 230 -20.68 26.85 -2.51
C ARG A 230 -21.30 25.98 -1.44
N GLU A 231 -20.71 24.83 -1.17
CA GLU A 231 -21.25 23.83 -0.26
C GLU A 231 -20.11 23.00 0.33
N ILE A 232 -20.27 22.59 1.58
CA ILE A 232 -19.37 21.67 2.27
C ILE A 232 -20.20 20.48 2.74
N ALA A 233 -19.99 19.32 2.12
CA ALA A 233 -20.54 18.06 2.61
C ALA A 233 -19.67 17.52 3.75
N HIS A 234 -20.27 17.08 4.85
CA HIS A 234 -19.59 16.45 5.99
C HIS A 234 -20.48 15.35 6.57
N ASP A 235 -19.88 14.36 7.22
CA ASP A 235 -20.54 13.30 7.99
C ASP A 235 -20.52 13.62 9.51
#